data_e8878d4c8d6d3d43c97642d71e770b95
#
_entry.id   e8878d4c8d6d3d43c97642d71e770b95
#
_cell.length_a   1.000
_cell.length_b   1.000
_cell.length_c   1.000
_cell.angle_alpha   90.00
_cell.angle_beta   90.00
_cell.angle_gamma   90.00
#
_symmetry.space_group_name_H-M   'P 1'
#
loop_
_entity.id
_entity.type
_entity.pdbx_description
1 polymer ?
#
loop_
_entity_poly.entity_id
_entity_poly.type
_entity_poly.pdbx_seq_one_letter_code
_entity_poly.pdbx_strand_id
1 'polypeptide(L)'
;MKALVRRTSVALAAAALAMSIAACTVHVDDKDKDNKKVDIQTPLANLKVDTSEAATDNGIPVYPGATPRPEENGDKHRANVNIGAMGFGLKVIAAEYNTPDTPDKVKAFYLDKLKKWGNVLECRGTGGDHGTNSKLNDDEGNKPVTCGDATGDGWELKVGTNHNQHLVAIKPDGSGTRFGTVFIQIHGKEGTL
;
A
#
# COMPACT_ATOMS: atom_id res chain seq x y z
N MET A 1 -16.09 30.18 -51.14
CA MET A 1 -15.94 30.51 -49.71
C MET A 1 -16.30 29.35 -48.75
N LYS A 2 -17.30 28.47 -49.03
CA LYS A 2 -17.69 27.37 -48.09
C LYS A 2 -16.69 26.24 -47.94
N ALA A 3 -15.81 25.97 -48.92
CA ALA A 3 -14.81 24.88 -48.85
C ALA A 3 -13.58 25.22 -47.98
N LEU A 4 -13.23 26.48 -47.86
CA LEU A 4 -12.07 26.92 -47.10
C LEU A 4 -12.30 26.84 -45.57
N VAL A 5 -13.52 27.19 -45.11
CA VAL A 5 -13.91 27.14 -43.71
C VAL A 5 -13.96 25.71 -43.16
N ARG A 6 -14.32 24.71 -44.00
CA ARG A 6 -14.42 23.33 -43.59
C ARG A 6 -13.04 22.68 -43.38
N ARG A 7 -12.03 23.10 -44.16
CA ARG A 7 -10.66 22.58 -44.01
C ARG A 7 -9.92 23.10 -42.78
N THR A 8 -10.19 24.32 -42.37
CA THR A 8 -9.59 24.92 -41.17
C THR A 8 -10.17 24.32 -39.89
N SER A 9 -11.49 24.00 -39.87
CA SER A 9 -12.11 23.38 -38.69
C SER A 9 -11.63 21.95 -38.42
N VAL A 10 -11.34 21.17 -39.47
CA VAL A 10 -10.80 19.81 -39.32
C VAL A 10 -9.35 19.84 -38.85
N ALA A 11 -8.54 20.79 -39.32
CA ALA A 11 -7.15 20.93 -38.88
C ALA A 11 -7.03 21.35 -37.39
N LEU A 12 -7.92 22.22 -36.91
CA LEU A 12 -7.95 22.60 -35.49
C LEU A 12 -8.39 21.45 -34.58
N ALA A 13 -9.36 20.62 -35.00
CA ALA A 13 -9.81 19.45 -34.24
C ALA A 13 -8.72 18.39 -34.16
N ALA A 14 -7.98 18.14 -35.25
CA ALA A 14 -6.86 17.20 -35.27
C ALA A 14 -5.67 17.66 -34.38
N ALA A 15 -5.39 18.95 -34.32
CA ALA A 15 -4.35 19.50 -33.46
C ALA A 15 -4.71 19.40 -31.96
N ALA A 16 -6.00 19.57 -31.62
CA ALA A 16 -6.47 19.41 -30.23
C ALA A 16 -6.43 17.96 -29.76
N LEU A 17 -6.68 16.99 -30.66
CA LEU A 17 -6.56 15.57 -30.33
C LEU A 17 -5.11 15.10 -30.17
N ALA A 18 -4.16 15.68 -30.90
CA ALA A 18 -2.74 15.37 -30.79
C ALA A 18 -2.10 15.87 -29.50
N MET A 19 -2.60 16.95 -28.90
CA MET A 19 -2.11 17.47 -27.62
C MET A 19 -2.54 16.64 -26.40
N SER A 20 -3.61 15.84 -26.50
CA SER A 20 -4.09 15.02 -25.38
C SER A 20 -3.31 13.73 -25.14
N ILE A 21 -2.44 13.32 -26.08
CA ILE A 21 -1.65 12.08 -25.96
C ILE A 21 -0.28 12.32 -25.28
N ALA A 22 0.19 13.59 -25.20
CA ALA A 22 1.51 13.93 -24.67
C ALA A 22 1.57 14.08 -23.14
N ALA A 23 0.48 13.81 -22.41
CA ALA A 23 0.38 14.11 -20.98
C ALA A 23 0.62 12.92 -20.04
N CYS A 24 1.03 11.75 -20.57
CA CYS A 24 1.38 10.59 -19.73
C CYS A 24 2.90 10.48 -19.67
N THR A 25 3.48 10.62 -18.48
CA THR A 25 4.90 10.31 -18.23
C THR A 25 5.00 9.00 -17.47
N VAL A 26 5.83 8.09 -17.97
CA VAL A 26 6.18 6.84 -17.31
C VAL A 26 7.69 6.88 -17.08
N HIS A 27 8.07 6.81 -15.82
CA HIS A 27 9.47 6.74 -15.41
C HIS A 27 9.71 5.42 -14.69
N VAL A 28 10.61 4.60 -15.23
CA VAL A 28 11.02 3.34 -14.59
C VAL A 28 12.51 3.44 -14.32
N ASP A 29 12.93 3.32 -13.07
CA ASP A 29 14.32 3.28 -12.66
C ASP A 29 14.67 1.84 -12.24
N ASP A 30 15.44 1.15 -13.09
CA ASP A 30 15.88 -0.24 -12.93
C ASP A 30 17.39 -0.33 -12.64
N LYS A 31 18.00 0.70 -12.04
CA LYS A 31 19.45 0.75 -11.80
C LYS A 31 19.97 -0.36 -10.91
N ASP A 32 19.12 -0.89 -10.05
CA ASP A 32 19.43 -2.04 -9.18
C ASP A 32 18.37 -3.12 -9.35
N LYS A 33 18.80 -4.38 -9.53
CA LYS A 33 17.88 -5.52 -9.62
C LYS A 33 16.95 -5.65 -8.40
N ASP A 34 17.42 -5.15 -7.25
CA ASP A 34 16.73 -5.27 -5.97
C ASP A 34 15.86 -4.05 -5.61
N ASN A 35 16.02 -2.92 -6.33
CA ASN A 35 15.34 -1.65 -6.03
C ASN A 35 14.64 -1.12 -7.28
N LYS A 36 13.41 -1.51 -7.50
CA LYS A 36 12.60 -0.99 -8.62
C LYS A 36 11.77 0.20 -8.19
N LYS A 37 11.84 1.26 -8.99
CA LYS A 37 10.98 2.43 -8.86
C LYS A 37 10.18 2.62 -10.13
N VAL A 38 8.87 2.76 -9.98
CA VAL A 38 7.95 3.06 -11.08
C VAL A 38 7.18 4.32 -10.70
N ASP A 39 7.23 5.32 -11.55
CA ASP A 39 6.45 6.56 -11.41
C ASP A 39 5.66 6.77 -12.71
N ILE A 40 4.34 6.70 -12.60
CA ILE A 40 3.41 6.93 -13.70
C ILE A 40 2.59 8.16 -13.36
N GLN A 41 2.64 9.18 -14.19
CA GLN A 41 1.88 10.40 -14.03
C GLN A 41 0.98 10.63 -15.24
N THR A 42 -0.28 10.88 -14.96
CA THR A 42 -1.28 11.29 -15.95
C THR A 42 -1.97 12.57 -15.45
N PRO A 43 -2.72 13.31 -16.28
CA PRO A 43 -3.44 14.50 -15.83
C PRO A 43 -4.48 14.25 -14.73
N LEU A 44 -4.94 13.00 -14.56
CA LEU A 44 -6.02 12.63 -13.65
C LEU A 44 -5.58 11.71 -12.52
N ALA A 45 -4.40 11.08 -12.62
CA ALA A 45 -3.92 10.10 -11.65
C ALA A 45 -2.39 10.02 -11.60
N ASN A 46 -1.86 9.61 -10.46
CA ASN A 46 -0.46 9.25 -10.31
C ASN A 46 -0.35 7.88 -9.61
N LEU A 47 0.66 7.11 -9.99
CA LEU A 47 1.03 5.86 -9.33
C LEU A 47 2.54 5.88 -9.10
N LYS A 48 2.95 5.68 -7.85
CA LYS A 48 4.35 5.49 -7.47
C LYS A 48 4.50 4.17 -6.75
N VAL A 49 5.44 3.36 -7.19
CA VAL A 49 5.85 2.12 -6.55
C VAL A 49 7.35 2.18 -6.29
N ASP A 50 7.76 1.95 -5.05
CA ASP A 50 9.17 1.90 -4.64
C ASP A 50 9.39 0.66 -3.77
N THR A 51 10.30 -0.23 -4.17
CA THR A 51 10.63 -1.44 -3.43
C THR A 51 11.97 -1.35 -2.70
N SER A 52 12.59 -0.16 -2.64
CA SER A 52 13.84 0.03 -1.89
C SER A 52 13.63 -0.10 -0.38
N GLU A 53 14.67 -0.50 0.32
CA GLU A 53 14.62 -0.64 1.79
C GLU A 53 14.28 0.68 2.48
N ALA A 54 14.86 1.79 2.03
CA ALA A 54 14.59 3.12 2.58
C ALA A 54 13.12 3.56 2.38
N ALA A 55 12.42 3.03 1.37
CA ALA A 55 11.03 3.38 1.09
C ALA A 55 10.03 2.62 1.96
N THR A 56 10.46 1.62 2.73
CA THR A 56 9.58 0.73 3.50
C THR A 56 9.49 1.08 4.98
N ASP A 57 9.97 2.25 5.39
CA ASP A 57 9.72 2.76 6.74
C ASP A 57 8.22 3.12 6.90
N ASN A 58 7.51 2.23 7.57
CA ASN A 58 6.09 2.37 7.89
C ASN A 58 5.85 2.82 9.36
N GLY A 59 6.91 3.27 10.05
CA GLY A 59 6.87 3.71 11.43
C GLY A 59 6.77 2.57 12.45
N ILE A 60 6.59 1.32 12.04
CA ILE A 60 6.60 0.15 12.92
C ILE A 60 8.05 -0.30 13.10
N PRO A 61 8.59 -0.38 14.33
CA PRO A 61 9.97 -0.79 14.52
C PRO A 61 10.17 -2.26 14.09
N VAL A 62 11.30 -2.54 13.48
CA VAL A 62 11.66 -3.93 13.14
C VAL A 62 11.96 -4.70 14.42
N TYR A 63 11.52 -5.97 14.48
CA TYR A 63 11.79 -6.85 15.62
C TYR A 63 13.31 -7.07 15.77
N PRO A 64 13.86 -6.96 16.99
CA PRO A 64 15.30 -7.13 17.21
C PRO A 64 15.83 -8.49 16.69
N GLY A 65 16.89 -8.44 15.89
CA GLY A 65 17.49 -9.65 15.30
C GLY A 65 16.72 -10.23 14.11
N ALA A 66 15.63 -9.61 13.67
CA ALA A 66 14.96 -10.01 12.43
C ALA A 66 15.76 -9.57 11.20
N THR A 67 15.69 -10.38 10.16
CA THR A 67 16.29 -10.10 8.85
C THR A 67 15.20 -9.88 7.81
N PRO A 68 15.38 -8.97 6.85
CA PRO A 68 14.46 -8.84 5.72
C PRO A 68 14.32 -10.20 5.01
N ARG A 69 13.10 -10.53 4.60
CA ARG A 69 12.87 -11.75 3.84
C ARG A 69 13.56 -11.63 2.48
N PRO A 70 14.38 -12.64 2.08
CA PRO A 70 15.03 -12.64 0.78
C PRO A 70 13.99 -12.75 -0.34
N GLU A 71 14.31 -12.14 -1.49
CA GLU A 71 13.49 -12.30 -2.68
C GLU A 71 13.59 -13.71 -3.22
N GLU A 72 12.46 -14.31 -3.52
CA GLU A 72 12.36 -15.65 -4.10
C GLU A 72 11.55 -15.56 -5.41
N ASN A 73 12.09 -16.14 -6.50
CA ASN A 73 11.41 -16.21 -7.81
C ASN A 73 10.92 -14.85 -8.36
N GLY A 74 11.55 -13.75 -7.96
CA GLY A 74 11.17 -12.40 -8.36
C GLY A 74 10.06 -11.77 -7.51
N ASP A 75 9.58 -12.49 -6.49
CA ASP A 75 8.62 -11.96 -5.53
C ASP A 75 9.30 -10.96 -4.59
N LYS A 76 8.80 -9.74 -4.58
CA LYS A 76 9.24 -8.68 -3.70
C LYS A 76 8.50 -8.77 -2.37
N HIS A 77 9.25 -8.85 -1.27
CA HIS A 77 8.68 -8.90 0.08
C HIS A 77 8.64 -7.54 0.78
N ARG A 78 8.75 -6.48 0.00
CA ARG A 78 8.64 -5.10 0.45
C ARG A 78 8.13 -4.20 -0.67
N ALA A 79 7.28 -3.25 -0.31
CA ALA A 79 6.73 -2.29 -1.26
C ALA A 79 6.28 -1.01 -0.55
N ASN A 80 6.45 0.11 -1.23
CA ASN A 80 5.78 1.37 -0.93
C ASN A 80 5.00 1.78 -2.19
N VAL A 81 3.69 1.74 -2.08
CA VAL A 81 2.77 2.05 -3.18
C VAL A 81 2.00 3.31 -2.83
N ASN A 82 2.04 4.29 -3.71
CA ASN A 82 1.25 5.51 -3.59
C ASN A 82 0.42 5.68 -4.87
N ILE A 83 -0.89 5.78 -4.69
CA ILE A 83 -1.85 6.02 -5.78
C ILE A 83 -2.60 7.29 -5.45
N GLY A 84 -2.70 8.20 -6.42
CA GLY A 84 -3.52 9.40 -6.33
C GLY A 84 -4.36 9.55 -7.59
N ALA A 85 -5.65 9.80 -7.44
CA ALA A 85 -6.56 10.04 -8.55
C ALA A 85 -7.75 10.90 -8.11
N MET A 86 -7.99 12.02 -8.79
CA MET A 86 -9.20 12.83 -8.65
C MET A 86 -9.59 13.16 -7.19
N GLY A 87 -8.60 13.40 -6.31
CA GLY A 87 -8.82 13.70 -4.89
C GLY A 87 -8.91 12.47 -3.98
N PHE A 88 -8.77 11.26 -4.53
CA PHE A 88 -8.54 10.03 -3.78
C PHE A 88 -7.03 9.77 -3.66
N GLY A 89 -6.59 9.25 -2.52
CA GLY A 89 -5.21 8.82 -2.29
C GLY A 89 -5.16 7.51 -1.52
N LEU A 90 -4.31 6.60 -1.96
CA LEU A 90 -3.98 5.37 -1.26
C LEU A 90 -2.46 5.30 -1.09
N LYS A 91 -2.01 5.07 0.14
CA LYS A 91 -0.63 4.76 0.47
C LYS A 91 -0.57 3.42 1.19
N VAL A 92 0.24 2.51 0.68
CA VAL A 92 0.52 1.22 1.33
C VAL A 92 2.03 1.06 1.44
N ILE A 93 2.52 0.82 2.65
CA ILE A 93 3.92 0.47 2.90
C ILE A 93 3.93 -0.89 3.58
N ALA A 94 4.64 -1.85 3.00
CA ALA A 94 4.74 -3.21 3.51
C ALA A 94 6.18 -3.72 3.48
N ALA A 95 6.56 -4.51 4.50
CA ALA A 95 7.83 -5.22 4.54
C ALA A 95 7.69 -6.55 5.28
N GLU A 96 8.33 -7.61 4.78
CA GLU A 96 8.36 -8.93 5.42
C GLU A 96 9.75 -9.24 5.97
N TYR A 97 9.75 -9.96 7.09
CA TYR A 97 10.94 -10.33 7.85
C TYR A 97 10.86 -11.76 8.35
N ASN A 98 12.04 -12.35 8.60
CA ASN A 98 12.18 -13.63 9.27
C ASN A 98 12.98 -13.45 10.57
N THR A 99 12.64 -14.26 11.58
CA THR A 99 13.40 -14.36 12.85
C THR A 99 13.40 -15.79 13.36
N PRO A 100 14.47 -16.26 14.04
CA PRO A 100 14.48 -17.56 14.70
C PRO A 100 13.60 -17.63 15.95
N ASP A 101 13.13 -16.49 16.46
CA ASP A 101 12.26 -16.45 17.63
C ASP A 101 10.84 -16.95 17.35
N THR A 102 10.17 -17.42 18.41
CA THR A 102 8.81 -17.98 18.30
C THR A 102 7.76 -16.90 18.01
N PRO A 103 6.61 -17.26 17.36
CA PRO A 103 5.53 -16.33 17.09
C PRO A 103 5.01 -15.59 18.31
N ASP A 104 4.98 -16.22 19.49
CA ASP A 104 4.51 -15.60 20.72
C ASP A 104 5.44 -14.47 21.20
N LYS A 105 6.76 -14.63 21.05
CA LYS A 105 7.70 -13.55 21.38
C LYS A 105 7.53 -12.36 20.44
N VAL A 106 7.40 -12.61 19.13
CA VAL A 106 7.17 -11.58 18.13
C VAL A 106 5.84 -10.88 18.39
N LYS A 107 4.79 -11.63 18.70
CA LYS A 107 3.48 -11.09 19.06
C LYS A 107 3.54 -10.18 20.28
N ALA A 108 4.18 -10.63 21.35
CA ALA A 108 4.31 -9.83 22.58
C ALA A 108 5.03 -8.50 22.34
N PHE A 109 6.10 -8.51 21.54
CA PHE A 109 6.82 -7.30 21.16
C PHE A 109 5.91 -6.31 20.41
N TYR A 110 5.20 -6.78 19.39
CA TYR A 110 4.35 -5.90 18.59
C TYR A 110 3.09 -5.45 19.29
N LEU A 111 2.53 -6.23 20.21
CA LEU A 111 1.46 -5.77 21.10
C LEU A 111 1.89 -4.53 21.90
N ASP A 112 3.14 -4.49 22.36
CA ASP A 112 3.68 -3.31 23.05
C ASP A 112 3.91 -2.14 22.09
N LYS A 113 4.57 -2.40 20.94
CA LYS A 113 4.98 -1.33 20.01
C LYS A 113 3.82 -0.66 19.28
N LEU A 114 2.74 -1.39 19.02
CA LEU A 114 1.57 -0.86 18.34
C LEU A 114 0.68 0.02 19.23
N LYS A 115 0.77 -0.09 20.56
CA LYS A 115 -0.02 0.73 21.52
C LYS A 115 0.12 2.23 21.30
N LYS A 116 1.23 2.70 20.74
CA LYS A 116 1.43 4.13 20.47
C LYS A 116 0.41 4.73 19.50
N TRP A 117 -0.28 3.89 18.71
CA TRP A 117 -1.33 4.31 17.78
C TRP A 117 -2.75 4.05 18.30
N GLY A 118 -2.91 3.42 19.47
CA GLY A 118 -4.21 3.15 20.08
C GLY A 118 -4.38 1.73 20.61
N ASN A 119 -5.63 1.32 20.75
CA ASN A 119 -5.97 -0.04 21.19
C ASN A 119 -5.64 -1.05 20.10
N VAL A 120 -4.81 -2.04 20.43
CA VAL A 120 -4.41 -3.10 19.50
C VAL A 120 -5.46 -4.20 19.49
N LEU A 121 -5.98 -4.49 18.32
CA LEU A 121 -6.88 -5.61 18.08
C LEU A 121 -6.06 -6.86 17.71
N GLU A 122 -6.28 -7.95 18.43
CA GLU A 122 -5.68 -9.25 18.18
C GLU A 122 -6.63 -10.14 17.39
N CYS A 123 -6.31 -10.44 16.15
CA CYS A 123 -7.07 -11.34 15.29
C CYS A 123 -6.35 -12.68 15.14
N ARG A 124 -7.10 -13.78 15.23
CA ARG A 124 -6.58 -15.13 15.00
C ARG A 124 -6.57 -15.42 13.51
N GLY A 125 -5.51 -16.02 13.01
CA GLY A 125 -5.32 -16.28 11.58
C GLY A 125 -4.68 -15.10 10.82
N THR A 126 -4.16 -15.41 9.64
CA THR A 126 -3.55 -14.40 8.74
C THR A 126 -4.06 -14.67 7.33
N GLY A 127 -4.36 -13.61 6.57
CA GLY A 127 -4.75 -13.73 5.17
C GLY A 127 -6.25 -13.93 4.94
N GLY A 128 -7.09 -13.55 5.90
CA GLY A 128 -8.51 -13.35 5.65
C GLY A 128 -8.76 -12.15 4.74
N ASP A 129 -9.98 -11.99 4.28
CA ASP A 129 -10.40 -10.79 3.56
C ASP A 129 -10.16 -9.59 4.50
N HIS A 130 -9.15 -8.79 4.16
CA HIS A 130 -8.80 -7.59 4.90
C HIS A 130 -9.84 -6.51 4.68
N GLY A 131 -11.12 -6.91 4.69
CA GLY A 131 -12.26 -5.99 4.73
C GLY A 131 -12.12 -4.77 3.84
N THR A 132 -11.57 -4.93 2.63
CA THR A 132 -11.66 -3.93 1.57
C THR A 132 -13.10 -3.79 1.05
N ASN A 133 -14.05 -4.41 1.74
CA ASN A 133 -15.45 -3.98 1.73
C ASN A 133 -15.63 -2.60 2.35
N SER A 134 -14.56 -1.88 2.64
CA SER A 134 -14.58 -0.45 2.83
C SER A 134 -15.19 0.16 1.57
N LYS A 135 -16.52 0.26 1.56
CA LYS A 135 -17.17 1.27 0.76
C LYS A 135 -16.36 2.52 1.08
N LEU A 136 -15.74 3.14 0.10
CA LEU A 136 -14.91 4.33 0.23
C LEU A 136 -15.76 5.55 0.67
N ASN A 137 -16.69 5.33 1.58
CA ASN A 137 -17.57 6.31 2.18
C ASN A 137 -16.85 6.83 3.43
N ASP A 138 -16.77 8.13 3.57
CA ASP A 138 -16.08 8.82 4.67
C ASP A 138 -16.52 8.34 6.05
N ASP A 139 -17.79 7.95 6.23
CA ASP A 139 -18.32 7.43 7.49
C ASP A 139 -17.71 6.09 7.92
N GLU A 140 -17.30 5.24 6.98
CA GLU A 140 -16.65 3.95 7.28
C GLU A 140 -15.15 4.08 7.51
N GLY A 141 -14.52 5.10 6.93
CA GLY A 141 -13.07 5.31 6.97
C GLY A 141 -12.54 5.58 8.38
N ASN A 142 -13.30 6.31 9.18
CA ASN A 142 -12.95 6.67 10.55
C ASN A 142 -13.34 5.61 11.59
N LYS A 143 -14.03 4.53 11.20
CA LYS A 143 -14.35 3.44 12.11
C LYS A 143 -13.09 2.68 12.51
N PRO A 144 -13.00 2.21 13.77
CA PRO A 144 -11.90 1.35 14.19
C PRO A 144 -11.79 0.11 13.31
N VAL A 145 -10.56 -0.36 13.13
CA VAL A 145 -10.29 -1.64 12.45
C VAL A 145 -11.00 -2.80 13.15
N THR A 146 -11.38 -3.81 12.38
CA THR A 146 -12.01 -5.04 12.88
C THR A 146 -11.24 -6.26 12.39
N CYS A 147 -11.42 -7.42 13.06
CA CYS A 147 -10.96 -8.68 12.52
C CYS A 147 -11.85 -9.07 11.33
N GLY A 148 -11.23 -9.37 10.19
CA GLY A 148 -11.92 -10.03 9.09
C GLY A 148 -12.03 -11.54 9.34
N ASP A 149 -12.58 -12.28 8.38
CA ASP A 149 -12.66 -13.75 8.40
C ASP A 149 -11.28 -14.36 8.10
N ALA A 150 -10.32 -14.11 9.00
CA ALA A 150 -8.97 -14.63 8.87
C ALA A 150 -8.95 -16.14 9.12
N THR A 151 -8.34 -16.89 8.21
CA THR A 151 -8.18 -18.34 8.31
C THR A 151 -6.69 -18.69 8.41
N GLY A 152 -6.41 -19.87 9.00
CA GLY A 152 -5.06 -20.40 9.12
C GLY A 152 -4.36 -20.10 10.44
N ASP A 153 -3.12 -20.58 10.54
CA ASP A 153 -2.28 -20.43 11.72
C ASP A 153 -1.60 -19.08 11.76
N GLY A 154 -1.62 -18.44 12.92
CA GLY A 154 -0.93 -17.17 13.14
C GLY A 154 -1.78 -16.11 13.78
N TRP A 155 -1.28 -14.88 13.74
CA TRP A 155 -1.90 -13.71 14.36
C TRP A 155 -1.83 -12.53 13.42
N GLU A 156 -2.84 -11.69 13.46
CA GLU A 156 -2.84 -10.37 12.89
C GLU A 156 -3.13 -9.35 13.97
N LEU A 157 -2.20 -8.43 14.19
CA LEU A 157 -2.34 -7.32 15.11
C LEU A 157 -2.69 -6.07 14.31
N LYS A 158 -3.79 -5.42 14.66
CA LYS A 158 -4.27 -4.21 13.96
C LYS A 158 -4.48 -3.06 14.93
N VAL A 159 -4.22 -1.86 14.48
CA VAL A 159 -4.51 -0.64 15.24
C VAL A 159 -4.81 0.52 14.29
N GLY A 160 -5.72 1.41 14.71
CA GLY A 160 -6.14 2.57 13.94
C GLY A 160 -7.55 2.45 13.40
N THR A 161 -7.80 3.05 12.24
CA THR A 161 -9.09 3.09 11.56
C THR A 161 -8.99 2.47 10.17
N ASN A 162 -10.13 2.24 9.51
CA ASN A 162 -10.14 1.68 8.15
C ASN A 162 -9.34 2.52 7.15
N HIS A 163 -9.25 3.84 7.35
CA HIS A 163 -8.48 4.74 6.47
C HIS A 163 -7.05 5.02 6.96
N ASN A 164 -6.71 4.66 8.19
CA ASN A 164 -5.35 4.89 8.71
C ASN A 164 -5.00 3.80 9.73
N GLN A 165 -4.31 2.76 9.27
CA GLN A 165 -4.07 1.58 10.08
C GLN A 165 -2.63 1.06 9.97
N HIS A 166 -2.17 0.50 11.08
CA HIS A 166 -0.94 -0.27 11.15
C HIS A 166 -1.30 -1.73 11.45
N LEU A 167 -0.65 -2.65 10.73
CA LEU A 167 -0.85 -4.09 10.89
C LEU A 167 0.48 -4.79 11.07
N VAL A 168 0.44 -5.89 11.83
CA VAL A 168 1.52 -6.88 11.85
C VAL A 168 0.91 -8.27 11.72
N ALA A 169 1.24 -8.96 10.62
CA ALA A 169 0.85 -10.34 10.39
C ALA A 169 2.00 -11.26 10.83
N ILE A 170 1.72 -12.26 11.65
CA ILE A 170 2.71 -13.14 12.28
C ILE A 170 2.35 -14.59 11.99
N LYS A 171 3.27 -15.34 11.38
CA LYS A 171 3.09 -16.78 11.06
C LYS A 171 4.25 -17.60 11.56
N PRO A 172 4.01 -18.82 12.04
CA PRO A 172 5.09 -19.81 12.21
C PRO A 172 5.79 -20.06 10.87
N ASP A 173 7.12 -20.23 10.90
CA ASP A 173 7.92 -20.61 9.74
C ASP A 173 9.04 -21.56 10.17
N GLY A 174 8.81 -22.85 10.00
CA GLY A 174 9.66 -23.88 10.56
C GLY A 174 9.78 -23.78 12.09
N SER A 175 11.00 -23.63 12.61
CA SER A 175 11.27 -23.39 14.04
C SER A 175 11.21 -21.94 14.47
N GLY A 176 11.06 -21.01 13.51
CA GLY A 176 11.04 -19.56 13.73
C GLY A 176 9.72 -18.91 13.35
N THR A 177 9.80 -17.65 13.00
CA THR A 177 8.65 -16.81 12.65
C THR A 177 8.92 -15.99 11.41
N ARG A 178 7.96 -15.99 10.49
CA ARG A 178 7.82 -14.99 9.44
C ARG A 178 6.76 -13.96 9.86
N PHE A 179 7.07 -12.70 9.66
CA PHE A 179 6.10 -11.63 9.95
C PHE A 179 6.21 -10.51 8.93
N GLY A 180 5.08 -9.84 8.71
CA GLY A 180 4.99 -8.66 7.85
C GLY A 180 4.48 -7.46 8.63
N THR A 181 5.06 -6.29 8.38
CA THR A 181 4.59 -5.00 8.90
C THR A 181 3.95 -4.22 7.77
N VAL A 182 2.77 -3.65 7.99
CA VAL A 182 2.02 -2.93 6.96
C VAL A 182 1.45 -1.64 7.54
N PHE A 183 1.57 -0.57 6.77
CA PHE A 183 0.85 0.69 6.98
C PHE A 183 -0.04 0.95 5.78
N ILE A 184 -1.30 1.28 6.04
CA ILE A 184 -2.29 1.65 5.03
C ILE A 184 -2.86 3.01 5.39
N GLN A 185 -2.87 3.92 4.42
CA GLN A 185 -3.51 5.22 4.55
C GLN A 185 -4.34 5.51 3.31
N ILE A 186 -5.60 5.83 3.52
CA ILE A 186 -6.57 6.19 2.49
C ILE A 186 -7.01 7.63 2.74
N HIS A 187 -6.97 8.46 1.70
CA HIS A 187 -7.54 9.80 1.71
C HIS A 187 -8.66 9.85 0.68
N GLY A 188 -9.87 10.17 1.10
CA GLY A 188 -10.98 10.51 0.22
C GLY A 188 -11.06 12.02 0.02
N LYS A 189 -11.79 12.49 -0.98
CA LYS A 189 -12.29 13.87 -0.96
C LYS A 189 -13.21 13.99 0.24
N GLU A 190 -12.87 14.85 1.21
CA GLU A 190 -13.89 15.36 2.11
C GLU A 190 -15.00 15.96 1.23
N GLY A 191 -16.22 15.46 1.43
CA GLY A 191 -17.34 15.85 0.60
C GLY A 191 -17.52 17.36 0.57
N THR A 192 -17.32 17.95 -0.60
CA THR A 192 -17.95 19.19 -0.92
C THR A 192 -19.44 18.89 -1.11
N LEU A 193 -20.22 19.12 -0.07
CA LEU A 193 -21.64 19.39 -0.19
C LEU A 193 -21.85 20.78 -0.80
#